data_401e4450ecb24bfc447e75b301d7667e
#
_entry.id   401e4450ecb24bfc447e75b301d7667e
#
_cell.length_a   1.000
_cell.length_b   1.000
_cell.length_c   1.000
_cell.angle_alpha   90.00
_cell.angle_beta   90.00
_cell.angle_gamma   90.00
#
_symmetry.space_group_name_H-M   'P 1'
#
loop_
_entity.id
_entity.type
_entity.pdbx_description
1 polymer ?
#
loop_
_entity_poly.entity_id
_entity_poly.type
_entity_poly.pdbx_seq_one_letter_code
_entity_poly.pdbx_strand_id
1 'polypeptide(L)'
;MIKKILVPLDGSKLAESVLPCVEEFAQKMNAEVDLISVTNRVQGYWPFEDLNRPHQTRLAPQATCSMEEHAANYLDTAAKSLEEKGIKVVKEVICGKTAQEIVFYANDNHSDLIIISTHGRGGLSKLTHGSITEKVIKQSRVPVVLIRPQK
;
A
#
# COMPACT_ATOMS: atom_id res chain seq x y z
N MET A 1 -19.62 8.69 3.33
CA MET A 1 -18.60 9.62 3.87
C MET A 1 -17.28 8.88 3.97
N ILE A 2 -16.20 9.41 3.42
CA ILE A 2 -14.88 8.76 3.45
C ILE A 2 -14.28 8.93 4.84
N LYS A 3 -14.02 7.82 5.52
CA LYS A 3 -13.43 7.78 6.87
C LYS A 3 -12.11 7.01 6.93
N LYS A 4 -11.85 6.19 5.92
CA LYS A 4 -10.64 5.39 5.85
C LYS A 4 -10.06 5.41 4.44
N ILE A 5 -8.80 5.83 4.33
CA ILE A 5 -8.06 5.96 3.07
C ILE A 5 -6.91 4.96 3.06
N LEU A 6 -6.90 4.07 2.09
CA LEU A 6 -5.80 3.14 1.86
C LEU A 6 -4.78 3.74 0.89
N VAL A 7 -3.51 3.67 1.24
CA VAL A 7 -2.40 4.22 0.46
C VAL A 7 -1.29 3.17 0.34
N PRO A 8 -1.21 2.46 -0.78
CA PRO A 8 -0.11 1.54 -1.03
C PRO A 8 1.17 2.30 -1.41
N LEU A 9 2.28 1.97 -0.76
CA LEU A 9 3.60 2.54 -1.00
C LEU A 9 4.62 1.43 -1.27
N ASP A 10 5.52 1.64 -2.22
CA ASP A 10 6.53 0.66 -2.65
C ASP A 10 7.97 1.06 -2.33
N GLY A 11 8.18 2.11 -1.55
CA GLY A 11 9.48 2.66 -1.21
C GLY A 11 10.05 3.61 -2.26
N SER A 12 9.34 3.86 -3.36
CA SER A 12 9.77 4.82 -4.37
C SER A 12 9.29 6.24 -4.05
N LYS A 13 10.07 7.23 -4.49
CA LYS A 13 9.65 8.65 -4.43
C LYS A 13 8.41 8.94 -5.28
N LEU A 14 8.22 8.17 -6.33
CA LEU A 14 7.02 8.28 -7.17
C LEU A 14 5.77 7.84 -6.39
N ALA A 15 5.85 6.77 -5.61
CA ALA A 15 4.75 6.37 -4.73
C ALA A 15 4.47 7.44 -3.65
N GLU A 16 5.52 8.02 -3.07
CA GLU A 16 5.37 9.08 -2.06
C GLU A 16 4.72 10.37 -2.59
N SER A 17 4.72 10.59 -3.89
CA SER A 17 4.09 11.77 -4.50
C SER A 17 2.58 11.89 -4.21
N VAL A 18 1.95 10.82 -3.74
CA VAL A 18 0.55 10.84 -3.31
C VAL A 18 0.35 11.49 -1.93
N LEU A 19 1.38 11.51 -1.08
CA LEU A 19 1.25 11.91 0.32
C LEU A 19 0.67 13.32 0.52
N PRO A 20 1.05 14.37 -0.25
CA PRO A 20 0.42 15.68 -0.10
C PRO A 20 -1.09 15.67 -0.37
N CYS A 21 -1.51 14.88 -1.37
CA CYS A 21 -2.92 14.71 -1.69
C CYS A 21 -3.66 13.92 -0.60
N VAL A 22 -3.04 12.85 -0.09
CA VAL A 22 -3.57 12.05 1.03
C VAL A 22 -3.79 12.91 2.26
N GLU A 23 -2.82 13.77 2.58
CA GLU A 23 -2.91 14.70 3.69
C GLU A 23 -4.14 15.62 3.55
N GLU A 24 -4.29 16.25 2.38
CA GLU A 24 -5.42 17.13 2.11
C GLU A 24 -6.77 16.42 2.24
N PHE A 25 -6.88 15.22 1.68
CA PHE A 25 -8.10 14.40 1.81
C PHE A 25 -8.37 14.00 3.26
N ALA A 26 -7.35 13.50 3.96
CA ALA A 26 -7.49 13.05 5.35
C ALA A 26 -7.93 14.19 6.27
N GLN A 27 -7.33 15.36 6.14
CA GLN A 27 -7.71 16.54 6.94
C GLN A 27 -9.12 17.03 6.64
N LYS A 28 -9.48 17.18 5.36
CA LYS A 28 -10.81 17.68 4.97
C LYS A 28 -11.95 16.74 5.35
N MET A 29 -11.68 15.43 5.31
CA MET A 29 -12.69 14.40 5.58
C MET A 29 -12.64 13.86 6.99
N ASN A 30 -11.66 14.28 7.80
CA ASN A 30 -11.36 13.71 9.11
C ASN A 30 -11.25 12.19 9.05
N ALA A 31 -10.46 11.71 8.08
CA ALA A 31 -10.26 10.31 7.78
C ALA A 31 -8.95 9.77 8.36
N GLU A 32 -8.94 8.52 8.77
CA GLU A 32 -7.70 7.79 9.08
C GLU A 32 -7.05 7.30 7.78
N VAL A 33 -5.75 7.09 7.82
CA VAL A 33 -4.94 6.67 6.69
C VAL A 33 -4.25 5.35 7.00
N ASP A 34 -4.48 4.34 6.16
CA ASP A 34 -3.75 3.08 6.19
C ASP A 34 -2.63 3.14 5.15
N LEU A 35 -1.38 3.22 5.61
CA LEU A 35 -0.21 3.08 4.76
C LEU A 35 0.22 1.62 4.72
N ILE A 36 0.20 1.01 3.55
CA ILE A 36 0.65 -0.38 3.39
C ILE A 36 1.82 -0.48 2.42
N SER A 37 2.70 -1.42 2.70
CA SER A 37 3.75 -1.86 1.77
C SER A 37 3.62 -3.35 1.53
N VAL A 38 3.53 -3.74 0.25
CA VAL A 38 3.44 -5.14 -0.12
C VAL A 38 4.80 -5.63 -0.57
N THR A 39 5.34 -6.61 0.14
CA THR A 39 6.61 -7.27 -0.20
C THR A 39 6.34 -8.54 -0.98
N ASN A 40 7.15 -8.82 -1.99
CA ASN A 40 7.07 -10.08 -2.71
C ASN A 40 7.72 -11.18 -1.89
N ARG A 41 7.08 -12.35 -1.87
CA ARG A 41 7.70 -13.54 -1.28
C ARG A 41 8.94 -13.92 -2.08
N VAL A 42 10.05 -14.10 -1.40
CA VAL A 42 11.22 -14.75 -1.99
C VAL A 42 10.85 -16.21 -2.25
N GLN A 43 10.83 -16.63 -3.51
CA GLN A 43 10.63 -18.05 -3.87
C GLN A 43 11.72 -18.90 -3.21
N GLY A 44 11.35 -19.81 -2.32
CA GLY A 44 12.29 -20.80 -1.81
C GLY A 44 11.95 -21.51 -0.52
N TYR A 45 11.00 -21.07 0.26
CA TYR A 45 10.71 -21.77 1.51
C TYR A 45 9.22 -21.74 1.87
N TRP A 46 8.56 -22.88 1.67
CA TRP A 46 7.25 -23.19 2.22
C TRP A 46 7.35 -24.43 3.12
N PRO A 47 6.97 -24.33 4.39
CA PRO A 47 6.42 -25.50 5.08
C PRO A 47 5.00 -25.72 4.55
N PHE A 48 4.71 -26.95 4.17
CA PHE A 48 3.53 -27.39 3.44
C PHE A 48 2.20 -27.35 4.20
N GLU A 49 2.08 -26.58 5.24
CA GLU A 49 0.91 -26.61 6.14
C GLU A 49 0.30 -25.23 6.30
N ASP A 50 -0.54 -24.82 5.38
CA ASP A 50 -1.72 -23.99 5.65
C ASP A 50 -2.40 -23.49 4.37
N LEU A 51 -2.96 -24.41 3.59
CA LEU A 51 -3.82 -24.06 2.45
C LEU A 51 -5.20 -23.48 2.87
N ASN A 52 -5.49 -23.41 4.17
CA ASN A 52 -6.82 -23.06 4.69
C ASN A 52 -6.88 -21.80 5.54
N ARG A 53 -5.86 -20.95 5.57
CA ARG A 53 -5.96 -19.66 6.27
C ARG A 53 -6.11 -18.50 5.30
N PRO A 54 -7.25 -17.79 5.32
CA PRO A 54 -7.37 -16.54 4.60
C PRO A 54 -6.47 -15.49 5.28
N HIS A 55 -5.53 -14.96 4.52
CA HIS A 55 -4.89 -13.65 4.66
C HIS A 55 -4.26 -13.24 6.00
N GLN A 56 -3.73 -14.16 6.81
CA GLN A 56 -2.84 -13.78 7.90
C GLN A 56 -1.44 -14.31 7.66
N THR A 57 -0.60 -13.42 7.21
CA THR A 57 0.80 -13.65 6.92
C THR A 57 1.57 -13.97 8.19
N ARG A 58 2.07 -15.19 8.34
CA ARG A 58 3.10 -15.49 9.33
C ARG A 58 4.37 -15.94 8.64
N LEU A 59 5.32 -15.07 8.76
CA LEU A 59 6.77 -15.13 8.86
C LEU A 59 7.48 -16.43 8.42
N ALA A 60 8.24 -16.33 7.34
CA ALA A 60 9.35 -17.21 7.04
C ALA A 60 10.67 -16.58 7.57
N PRO A 61 11.66 -17.39 8.01
CA PRO A 61 12.75 -16.92 8.84
C PRO A 61 13.82 -16.12 8.09
N GLN A 62 14.39 -15.14 8.76
CA GLN A 62 15.64 -14.40 8.54
C GLN A 62 15.83 -13.57 7.26
N ALA A 63 15.62 -14.06 6.05
CA ALA A 63 15.78 -13.23 4.84
C ALA A 63 14.54 -12.36 4.52
N THR A 64 13.37 -12.84 4.89
CA THR A 64 12.11 -12.07 4.87
C THR A 64 12.07 -11.01 5.97
N CYS A 65 12.67 -11.25 7.10
CA CYS A 65 12.72 -10.34 8.24
C CYS A 65 13.38 -8.99 7.85
N SER A 66 14.47 -9.03 7.09
CA SER A 66 15.16 -7.79 6.68
C SER A 66 14.35 -6.94 5.69
N MET A 67 13.63 -7.57 4.76
CA MET A 67 12.79 -6.83 3.79
C MET A 67 11.55 -6.23 4.46
N GLU A 68 10.95 -6.96 5.37
CA GLU A 68 9.81 -6.49 6.16
C GLU A 68 10.21 -5.37 7.12
N GLU A 69 11.39 -5.49 7.74
CA GLU A 69 11.96 -4.46 8.61
C GLU A 69 12.27 -3.17 7.83
N HIS A 70 12.84 -3.29 6.63
CA HIS A 70 13.05 -2.14 5.75
C HIS A 70 11.74 -1.49 5.32
N ALA A 71 10.74 -2.29 4.97
CA ALA A 71 9.42 -1.79 4.61
C ALA A 71 8.73 -1.11 5.80
N ALA A 72 8.81 -1.66 6.99
CA ALA A 72 8.26 -1.07 8.20
C ALA A 72 8.92 0.27 8.54
N ASN A 73 10.25 0.33 8.53
CA ASN A 73 11.02 1.56 8.74
C ASN A 73 10.70 2.64 7.68
N TYR A 74 10.50 2.21 6.45
CA TYR A 74 10.07 3.10 5.37
C TYR A 74 8.68 3.68 5.64
N LEU A 75 7.70 2.85 6.03
CA LEU A 75 6.35 3.31 6.37
C LEU A 75 6.36 4.26 7.57
N ASP A 76 7.19 3.99 8.58
CA ASP A 76 7.36 4.90 9.72
C ASP A 76 7.86 6.28 9.29
N THR A 77 8.79 6.32 8.35
CA THR A 77 9.30 7.58 7.79
C THR A 77 8.24 8.31 6.98
N ALA A 78 7.51 7.59 6.12
CA ALA A 78 6.45 8.17 5.30
C ALA A 78 5.27 8.69 6.13
N ALA A 79 4.97 8.03 7.25
CA ALA A 79 3.86 8.41 8.13
C ALA A 79 4.11 9.70 8.91
N LYS A 80 5.37 10.04 9.20
CA LYS A 80 5.72 11.17 10.09
C LYS A 80 5.02 12.47 9.74
N SER A 81 5.03 12.85 8.46
CA SER A 81 4.43 14.11 8.02
C SER A 81 2.91 14.14 8.22
N LEU A 82 2.25 13.00 8.13
CA LEU A 82 0.82 12.86 8.36
C LEU A 82 0.50 12.86 9.87
N GLU A 83 1.30 12.12 10.66
CA GLU A 83 1.13 12.02 12.11
C GLU A 83 1.40 13.37 12.81
N GLU A 84 2.41 14.13 12.37
CA GLU A 84 2.70 15.47 12.86
C GLU A 84 1.56 16.47 12.64
N LYS A 85 0.71 16.20 11.67
CA LYS A 85 -0.50 17.00 11.37
C LYS A 85 -1.77 16.49 12.05
N GLY A 86 -1.62 15.53 12.96
CA GLY A 86 -2.71 14.96 13.74
C GLY A 86 -3.58 13.96 12.99
N ILE A 87 -3.13 13.47 11.84
CA ILE A 87 -3.82 12.42 11.09
C ILE A 87 -3.49 11.07 11.74
N LYS A 88 -4.54 10.29 12.02
CA LYS A 88 -4.36 8.92 12.50
C LYS A 88 -3.85 8.04 11.36
N VAL A 89 -2.69 7.42 11.55
CA VAL A 89 -2.05 6.55 10.55
C VAL A 89 -1.90 5.14 11.09
N VAL A 90 -2.35 4.16 10.33
CA VAL A 90 -2.06 2.75 10.53
C VAL A 90 -0.99 2.34 9.51
N LYS A 91 -0.02 1.56 9.92
CA LYS A 91 1.10 1.10 9.08
C LYS A 91 1.14 -0.41 9.06
N GLU A 92 1.16 -1.00 7.89
CA GLU A 92 1.19 -2.46 7.76
C GLU A 92 2.05 -2.91 6.58
N VAL A 93 2.87 -3.94 6.83
CA VAL A 93 3.65 -4.63 5.81
C VAL A 93 3.00 -5.97 5.51
N ILE A 94 2.69 -6.20 4.25
CA ILE A 94 1.97 -7.38 3.79
C ILE A 94 2.87 -8.14 2.80
N CYS A 95 2.90 -9.45 2.91
CA CYS A 95 3.65 -10.30 1.99
C CYS A 95 2.69 -10.99 1.02
N GLY A 96 2.91 -10.83 -0.29
CA GLY A 96 2.05 -11.46 -1.28
C GLY A 96 2.14 -10.85 -2.67
N LYS A 97 1.12 -11.08 -3.47
CA LYS A 97 0.99 -10.50 -4.81
C LYS A 97 0.42 -9.09 -4.70
N THR A 98 1.21 -8.09 -5.01
CA THR A 98 0.97 -6.68 -4.70
C THR A 98 -0.45 -6.20 -5.01
N ALA A 99 -0.93 -6.37 -6.24
CA ALA A 99 -2.27 -5.85 -6.59
C ALA A 99 -3.40 -6.59 -5.85
N GLN A 100 -3.26 -7.91 -5.67
CA GLN A 100 -4.26 -8.70 -4.95
C GLN A 100 -4.32 -8.33 -3.47
N GLU A 101 -3.16 -8.19 -2.83
CA GLU A 101 -3.09 -7.83 -1.42
C GLU A 101 -3.65 -6.43 -1.15
N ILE A 102 -3.40 -5.47 -2.06
CA ILE A 102 -4.02 -4.14 -1.96
C ILE A 102 -5.54 -4.23 -1.99
N VAL A 103 -6.09 -4.99 -2.94
CA VAL A 103 -7.55 -5.14 -3.08
C VAL A 103 -8.16 -5.88 -1.90
N PHE A 104 -7.51 -6.95 -1.42
CA PHE A 104 -7.96 -7.69 -0.24
C PHE A 104 -7.93 -6.81 1.00
N TYR A 105 -6.83 -6.12 1.24
CA TYR A 105 -6.73 -5.22 2.38
C TYR A 105 -7.84 -4.16 2.39
N ALA A 106 -8.08 -3.53 1.23
CA ALA A 106 -9.12 -2.52 1.09
C ALA A 106 -10.51 -3.05 1.47
N ASN A 107 -10.83 -4.28 1.06
CA ASN A 107 -12.12 -4.90 1.37
C ASN A 107 -12.20 -5.33 2.84
N ASP A 108 -11.18 -6.02 3.35
CA ASP A 108 -11.19 -6.61 4.70
C ASP A 108 -11.17 -5.54 5.79
N ASN A 109 -10.48 -4.45 5.53
CA ASN A 109 -10.39 -3.31 6.46
C ASN A 109 -11.44 -2.22 6.21
N HIS A 110 -12.38 -2.45 5.30
CA HIS A 110 -13.46 -1.52 4.98
C HIS A 110 -12.94 -0.13 4.60
N SER A 111 -11.94 -0.08 3.74
CA SER A 111 -11.45 1.18 3.20
C SER A 111 -12.52 1.82 2.31
N ASP A 112 -12.67 3.13 2.44
CA ASP A 112 -13.65 3.89 1.64
C ASP A 112 -13.04 4.43 0.35
N LEU A 113 -11.71 4.56 0.31
CA LEU A 113 -10.96 5.12 -0.80
C LEU A 113 -9.56 4.51 -0.88
N ILE A 114 -9.09 4.25 -2.09
CA ILE A 114 -7.68 3.94 -2.35
C ILE A 114 -7.07 5.14 -3.08
N ILE A 115 -5.92 5.64 -2.58
CA ILE A 115 -5.13 6.66 -3.28
C ILE A 115 -3.81 6.04 -3.68
N ILE A 116 -3.51 5.99 -4.97
CA ILE A 116 -2.33 5.34 -5.52
C ILE A 116 -1.70 6.18 -6.62
N SER A 117 -0.37 6.12 -6.74
CA SER A 117 0.33 6.75 -7.87
C SER A 117 0.19 5.91 -9.14
N THR A 118 0.21 6.58 -10.29
CA THR A 118 0.14 5.89 -11.59
C THR A 118 1.40 5.12 -11.93
N HIS A 119 2.54 5.39 -11.27
CA HIS A 119 3.83 4.76 -11.50
C HIS A 119 4.49 4.42 -10.17
N GLY A 120 5.10 3.23 -10.08
CA GLY A 120 5.94 2.79 -9.00
C GLY A 120 7.38 2.55 -9.48
N ARG A 121 8.05 1.58 -8.87
CA ARG A 121 9.44 1.20 -9.20
C ARG A 121 9.71 0.86 -10.67
N GLY A 122 8.70 0.56 -11.46
CA GLY A 122 8.83 0.09 -12.85
C GLY A 122 9.17 1.15 -13.91
N GLY A 123 9.36 2.41 -13.54
CA GLY A 123 9.88 3.46 -14.43
C GLY A 123 8.94 3.89 -15.55
N LEU A 124 9.35 4.94 -16.18
CA LEU A 124 8.76 5.76 -17.23
C LEU A 124 8.60 5.05 -18.58
N SER A 125 7.76 4.09 -18.75
CA SER A 125 7.31 3.75 -20.09
C SER A 125 6.09 4.59 -20.44
N LYS A 126 6.14 5.26 -21.57
CA LYS A 126 5.41 6.46 -21.97
C LYS A 126 3.88 6.35 -22.11
N LEU A 127 3.22 5.24 -21.79
CA LEU A 127 1.81 5.06 -22.17
C LEU A 127 0.94 4.18 -21.27
N THR A 128 1.45 3.61 -20.18
CA THR A 128 0.63 2.72 -19.36
C THR A 128 0.68 3.10 -17.89
N HIS A 129 -0.48 3.15 -17.27
CA HIS A 129 -0.62 3.04 -15.83
C HIS A 129 0.20 1.82 -15.39
N GLY A 130 1.00 1.90 -14.32
CA GLY A 130 1.80 0.77 -13.85
C GLY A 130 0.94 -0.50 -13.75
N SER A 131 1.52 -1.64 -14.07
CA SER A 131 0.80 -2.92 -14.13
C SER A 131 0.02 -3.25 -12.85
N ILE A 132 0.53 -2.82 -11.69
CA ILE A 132 -0.12 -2.96 -10.39
C ILE A 132 -1.34 -2.04 -10.29
N THR A 133 -1.17 -0.76 -10.62
CA THR A 133 -2.25 0.23 -10.59
C THR A 133 -3.41 -0.16 -11.50
N GLU A 134 -3.12 -0.63 -12.71
CA GLU A 134 -4.14 -1.12 -13.64
C GLU A 134 -4.92 -2.31 -13.07
N LYS A 135 -4.23 -3.26 -12.44
CA LYS A 135 -4.88 -4.41 -11.80
C LYS A 135 -5.73 -3.99 -10.60
N VAL A 136 -5.25 -3.06 -9.78
CA VAL A 136 -6.02 -2.53 -8.65
C VAL A 136 -7.31 -1.88 -9.15
N ILE A 137 -7.24 -1.01 -10.18
CA ILE A 137 -8.42 -0.37 -10.76
C ILE A 137 -9.44 -1.40 -11.27
N LYS A 138 -8.96 -2.43 -11.98
CA LYS A 138 -9.84 -3.46 -12.56
C LYS A 138 -10.49 -4.38 -11.52
N GLN A 139 -9.85 -4.58 -10.38
CA GLN A 139 -10.28 -5.57 -9.39
C GLN A 139 -10.92 -4.94 -8.15
N SER A 140 -10.66 -3.67 -7.89
CA SER A 140 -11.18 -2.99 -6.71
C SER A 140 -12.67 -2.69 -6.84
N ARG A 141 -13.40 -2.92 -5.75
CA ARG A 141 -14.75 -2.41 -5.55
C ARG A 141 -14.77 -1.07 -4.82
N VAL A 142 -13.65 -0.74 -4.19
CA VAL A 142 -13.43 0.54 -3.51
C VAL A 142 -13.03 1.59 -4.55
N PRO A 143 -13.55 2.81 -4.50
CA PRO A 143 -13.11 3.90 -5.36
C PRO A 143 -11.59 4.11 -5.33
N VAL A 144 -11.00 4.38 -6.49
CA VAL A 144 -9.56 4.58 -6.63
C VAL A 144 -9.26 5.96 -7.19
N VAL A 145 -8.48 6.73 -6.46
CA VAL A 145 -7.92 8.01 -6.92
C VAL A 145 -6.49 7.76 -7.40
N LEU A 146 -6.25 8.16 -8.63
CA LEU A 146 -4.94 8.08 -9.25
C LEU A 146 -4.22 9.42 -9.18
N ILE A 147 -3.05 9.42 -8.58
CA ILE A 147 -2.19 10.59 -8.57
C ILE A 147 -1.08 10.40 -9.61
N ARG A 148 -1.02 11.33 -10.53
CA ARG A 148 0.07 11.37 -11.50
C ARG A 148 1.21 12.20 -10.91
N PRO A 149 2.41 11.62 -10.71
CA PRO A 149 3.55 12.38 -10.23
C PRO A 149 3.82 13.55 -11.18
N GLN A 150 3.96 14.74 -10.63
CA GLN A 150 4.42 15.89 -11.41
C GLN A 150 5.94 15.75 -11.62
N LYS A 151 6.38 16.07 -12.81
CA LYS A 151 7.81 16.08 -13.14
C LYS A 151 8.53 17.19 -12.39
#